data_3fad2fbd038efa1ecefe3a8adc58db79
#
_entry.id   3fad2fbd038efa1ecefe3a8adc58db79
#
_cell.length_a   1.000
_cell.length_b   1.000
_cell.length_c   1.000
_cell.angle_alpha   90.00
_cell.angle_beta   90.00
_cell.angle_gamma   90.00
#
_symmetry.space_group_name_H-M   'P 1'
#
loop_
_entity.id
_entity.type
_entity.pdbx_description
1 polymer ?
#
loop_
_entity_poly.entity_id
_entity_poly.type
_entity_poly.pdbx_seq_one_letter_code
_entity_poly.pdbx_strand_id
1 'polypeptide(L)'
;MKKIGMLSFTGTLVGATLVGLVLWVGSSLGQADAPITHTIFMTGLEVKGTTTADKLAPPAVNPEDLSKGYGFKAPGVADKSNPQKWEVASYIFAPGFVAVRQGDTVKLTVFLVNGDEHEVWITGPDGRRLGDKAKWNRGREYQVSFVADKLGPYQLTCSSHAPSMAATFLVVPR
;
A
#
# COMPACT_ATOMS: atom_id res chain seq x y z
N MET A 1 1.51 -78.65 72.90
CA MET A 1 1.66 -77.19 72.96
C MET A 1 2.90 -76.76 72.13
N LYS A 2 2.70 -76.34 70.88
CA LYS A 2 3.82 -75.88 70.02
C LYS A 2 3.60 -74.40 69.71
N LYS A 3 4.56 -73.53 70.05
CA LYS A 3 4.58 -72.10 69.72
C LYS A 3 5.05 -71.95 68.32
N ILE A 4 4.29 -71.31 67.50
CA ILE A 4 4.66 -70.88 66.15
C ILE A 4 5.18 -69.51 66.21
N GLY A 5 6.45 -69.30 65.76
CA GLY A 5 7.11 -68.02 65.71
C GLY A 5 6.61 -67.22 64.50
N MET A 6 6.43 -65.94 64.76
CA MET A 6 5.99 -64.93 63.75
C MET A 6 7.26 -64.30 63.12
N LEU A 7 7.45 -64.54 61.81
CA LEU A 7 8.50 -63.93 61.02
C LEU A 7 7.97 -62.59 60.55
N SER A 8 8.69 -61.54 60.95
CA SER A 8 8.44 -60.16 60.45
C SER A 8 9.26 -59.92 59.17
N PHE A 9 8.56 -59.67 58.07
CA PHE A 9 9.17 -59.26 56.79
C PHE A 9 9.08 -57.71 56.74
N THR A 10 10.21 -57.05 56.87
CA THR A 10 10.35 -55.60 56.57
C THR A 10 10.65 -55.47 55.08
N GLY A 11 9.65 -55.16 54.31
CA GLY A 11 9.76 -54.82 52.91
C GLY A 11 10.13 -53.34 52.74
N THR A 12 11.33 -53.09 52.25
CA THR A 12 11.76 -51.70 51.90
C THR A 12 11.13 -51.34 50.56
N LEU A 13 10.22 -50.39 50.56
CA LEU A 13 9.66 -49.76 49.33
C LEU A 13 10.65 -48.73 48.83
N VAL A 14 11.30 -49.04 47.70
CA VAL A 14 12.05 -48.07 46.89
C VAL A 14 11.06 -47.31 46.05
N GLY A 15 10.71 -46.11 46.48
CA GLY A 15 9.89 -45.20 45.68
C GLY A 15 10.70 -44.58 44.54
N ALA A 16 10.43 -45.04 43.33
CA ALA A 16 10.94 -44.37 42.11
C ALA A 16 10.16 -43.09 41.86
N THR A 17 10.75 -41.93 42.17
CA THR A 17 10.19 -40.63 41.83
C THR A 17 10.45 -40.36 40.36
N LEU A 18 9.44 -40.58 39.51
CA LEU A 18 9.44 -40.11 38.11
C LEU A 18 9.26 -38.57 38.10
N VAL A 19 10.39 -37.85 37.95
CA VAL A 19 10.35 -36.43 37.64
C VAL A 19 9.93 -36.28 36.19
N GLY A 20 8.64 -36.07 35.97
CA GLY A 20 8.09 -35.69 34.67
C GLY A 20 8.58 -34.32 34.28
N LEU A 21 9.57 -34.26 33.35
CA LEU A 21 9.99 -33.04 32.72
C LEU A 21 8.89 -32.57 31.74
N VAL A 22 7.97 -31.76 32.20
CA VAL A 22 7.00 -31.08 31.33
C VAL A 22 7.74 -30.01 30.55
N LEU A 23 8.15 -30.34 29.30
CA LEU A 23 8.61 -29.35 28.34
C LEU A 23 7.42 -28.46 27.99
N TRP A 24 7.34 -27.31 28.62
CA TRP A 24 6.47 -26.23 28.24
C TRP A 24 7.01 -25.67 26.91
N VAL A 25 6.52 -26.19 25.77
CA VAL A 25 6.68 -25.53 24.47
C VAL A 25 5.75 -24.32 24.53
N GLY A 26 6.27 -23.22 25.05
CA GLY A 26 5.61 -21.93 24.95
C GLY A 26 5.51 -21.55 23.49
N SER A 27 4.37 -21.89 22.86
CA SER A 27 3.99 -21.24 21.60
C SER A 27 3.87 -19.75 21.90
N SER A 28 4.91 -18.99 21.62
CA SER A 28 4.79 -17.55 21.49
C SER A 28 3.89 -17.31 20.28
N LEU A 29 2.58 -17.36 20.50
CA LEU A 29 1.62 -16.75 19.58
C LEU A 29 2.09 -15.30 19.48
N GLY A 30 2.71 -14.96 18.35
CA GLY A 30 3.13 -13.59 18.10
C GLY A 30 1.93 -12.69 18.34
N GLN A 31 2.00 -11.90 19.40
CA GLN A 31 0.96 -10.95 19.71
C GLN A 31 0.93 -9.97 18.54
N ALA A 32 -0.17 -9.96 17.80
CA ALA A 32 -0.32 -9.02 16.69
C ALA A 32 -0.14 -7.61 17.24
N ASP A 33 0.73 -6.83 16.63
CA ASP A 33 0.97 -5.44 17.03
C ASP A 33 -0.35 -4.66 17.01
N ALA A 34 -0.54 -3.74 17.95
CA ALA A 34 -1.72 -2.89 17.95
C ALA A 34 -1.77 -2.01 16.69
N PRO A 35 -2.99 -1.69 16.19
CA PRO A 35 -3.13 -0.75 15.08
C PRO A 35 -2.45 0.59 15.35
N ILE A 36 -1.76 1.12 14.35
CA ILE A 36 -1.08 2.41 14.42
C ILE A 36 -1.66 3.42 13.43
N THR A 37 -1.28 4.69 13.59
CA THR A 37 -1.61 5.74 12.65
C THR A 37 -0.39 6.07 11.81
N HIS A 38 -0.51 5.94 10.48
CA HIS A 38 0.47 6.41 9.52
C HIS A 38 0.14 7.85 9.11
N THR A 39 1.08 8.75 9.26
CA THR A 39 1.00 10.10 8.67
C THR A 39 1.86 10.12 7.42
N ILE A 40 1.23 10.29 6.26
CA ILE A 40 1.87 10.20 4.95
C ILE A 40 1.73 11.56 4.26
N PHE A 41 2.88 12.15 3.92
CA PHE A 41 2.94 13.34 3.08
C PHE A 41 3.09 12.93 1.63
N MET A 42 2.28 13.53 0.78
CA MET A 42 2.20 13.21 -0.63
C MET A 42 2.12 14.49 -1.46
N THR A 43 2.61 14.43 -2.68
CA THR A 43 2.44 15.50 -3.66
C THR A 43 1.68 15.01 -4.87
N GLY A 44 0.79 15.84 -5.41
CA GLY A 44 0.25 15.68 -6.76
C GLY A 44 1.01 16.62 -7.69
N LEU A 45 1.66 16.08 -8.71
CA LEU A 45 2.50 16.88 -9.61
C LEU A 45 2.46 16.38 -11.05
N GLU A 46 2.72 17.31 -11.98
CA GLU A 46 2.93 16.98 -13.38
C GLU A 46 4.37 16.52 -13.59
N VAL A 47 4.53 15.37 -14.26
CA VAL A 47 5.82 14.87 -14.72
C VAL A 47 5.88 15.07 -16.23
N LYS A 48 6.94 15.72 -16.70
CA LYS A 48 7.15 16.00 -18.12
C LYS A 48 8.44 15.35 -18.59
N GLY A 49 8.37 14.73 -19.77
CA GLY A 49 9.53 14.25 -20.52
C GLY A 49 9.49 14.77 -21.94
N THR A 50 10.65 15.01 -22.52
CA THR A 50 10.77 15.40 -23.92
C THR A 50 11.65 14.41 -24.67
N THR A 51 11.24 14.07 -25.90
CA THR A 51 12.06 13.31 -26.84
C THR A 51 11.84 13.86 -28.25
N THR A 52 12.55 13.36 -29.22
CA THR A 52 12.34 13.68 -30.64
C THR A 52 11.98 12.42 -31.40
N ALA A 53 11.22 12.56 -32.49
CA ALA A 53 10.71 11.42 -33.24
C ALA A 53 11.84 10.55 -33.82
N ASP A 54 12.97 11.13 -34.18
CA ASP A 54 14.17 10.45 -34.70
C ASP A 54 14.91 9.59 -33.65
N LYS A 55 14.63 9.82 -32.35
CA LYS A 55 15.21 9.06 -31.23
C LYS A 55 14.32 7.91 -30.74
N LEU A 56 13.14 7.75 -31.29
CA LEU A 56 12.27 6.65 -30.95
C LEU A 56 12.82 5.35 -31.52
N ALA A 57 12.80 4.29 -30.70
CA ALA A 57 13.15 2.95 -31.20
C ALA A 57 12.16 2.52 -32.30
N PRO A 58 12.63 1.89 -33.38
CA PRO A 58 11.73 1.37 -34.41
C PRO A 58 10.93 0.15 -33.89
N PRO A 59 9.68 -0.04 -34.37
CA PRO A 59 8.96 0.87 -35.25
C PRO A 59 8.53 2.13 -34.50
N ALA A 60 8.76 3.32 -35.08
CA ALA A 60 8.25 4.55 -34.55
C ALA A 60 6.71 4.49 -34.50
N VAL A 61 6.15 4.64 -33.34
CA VAL A 61 4.71 4.65 -33.14
C VAL A 61 4.22 6.09 -33.26
N ASN A 62 3.13 6.30 -34.00
CA ASN A 62 2.48 7.59 -34.02
C ASN A 62 1.94 7.86 -32.58
N PRO A 63 2.19 9.05 -32.00
CA PRO A 63 1.64 9.41 -30.70
C PRO A 63 0.14 9.23 -30.58
N GLU A 64 -0.59 9.43 -31.66
CA GLU A 64 -2.04 9.26 -31.70
C GLU A 64 -2.48 7.79 -31.50
N ASP A 65 -1.60 6.85 -31.82
CA ASP A 65 -1.82 5.41 -31.65
C ASP A 65 -1.44 4.89 -30.27
N LEU A 66 -0.77 5.71 -29.47
CA LEU A 66 -0.43 5.33 -28.10
C LEU A 66 -1.69 5.29 -27.22
N SER A 67 -1.66 4.38 -26.28
CA SER A 67 -2.75 4.22 -25.30
C SER A 67 -3.12 5.57 -24.67
N LYS A 68 -4.39 5.96 -24.78
CA LYS A 68 -4.91 7.21 -24.18
C LYS A 68 -4.82 7.26 -22.64
N GLY A 69 -4.31 6.19 -22.04
CA GLY A 69 -4.08 6.09 -20.60
C GLY A 69 -2.96 6.98 -20.07
N TYR A 70 -2.21 7.63 -20.92
CA TYR A 70 -1.20 8.61 -20.56
C TYR A 70 -1.64 9.98 -21.08
N GLY A 71 -1.47 11.01 -20.29
CA GLY A 71 -1.74 12.38 -20.74
C GLY A 71 -0.70 12.81 -21.77
N PHE A 72 -0.87 12.37 -23.01
CA PHE A 72 -0.04 12.85 -24.11
C PHE A 72 -0.49 14.26 -24.51
N LYS A 73 0.43 15.19 -24.46
CA LYS A 73 0.36 16.31 -25.38
C LYS A 73 1.04 15.83 -26.66
N ALA A 74 0.26 15.71 -27.74
CA ALA A 74 0.79 15.57 -29.08
C ALA A 74 2.00 16.48 -29.27
N PRO A 75 3.00 16.11 -30.08
CA PRO A 75 4.13 16.98 -30.41
C PRO A 75 3.51 18.32 -30.76
N GLY A 76 3.75 19.28 -29.89
CA GLY A 76 3.02 20.51 -29.98
C GLY A 76 3.35 21.19 -31.29
N VAL A 77 2.34 21.62 -32.01
CA VAL A 77 2.40 22.73 -32.96
C VAL A 77 3.16 23.93 -32.37
N ALA A 78 3.51 23.84 -31.08
CA ALA A 78 4.08 24.88 -30.26
C ALA A 78 5.58 25.10 -30.42
N ASP A 79 6.37 24.12 -30.84
CA ASP A 79 7.80 24.35 -31.07
C ASP A 79 8.10 24.42 -32.58
N LYS A 80 7.84 25.61 -33.14
CA LYS A 80 8.16 25.88 -34.56
C LYS A 80 9.65 25.72 -34.89
N SER A 81 10.51 25.77 -33.85
CA SER A 81 11.95 25.59 -34.02
C SER A 81 12.37 24.13 -34.02
N ASN A 82 11.53 23.24 -33.46
CA ASN A 82 11.77 21.81 -33.45
C ASN A 82 10.47 21.00 -33.57
N PRO A 83 9.92 20.89 -34.80
CA PRO A 83 8.62 20.23 -35.01
C PRO A 83 8.62 18.72 -34.72
N GLN A 84 9.80 18.11 -34.51
CA GLN A 84 9.94 16.69 -34.14
C GLN A 84 9.98 16.49 -32.64
N LYS A 85 10.01 17.56 -31.87
CA LYS A 85 10.06 17.46 -30.40
C LYS A 85 8.73 17.02 -29.83
N TRP A 86 8.81 15.98 -29.02
CA TRP A 86 7.70 15.47 -28.27
C TRP A 86 7.78 15.91 -26.81
N GLU A 87 6.67 16.35 -26.29
CA GLU A 87 6.47 16.51 -24.85
C GLU A 87 5.41 15.54 -24.40
N VAL A 88 5.79 14.65 -23.50
CA VAL A 88 4.87 13.75 -22.78
C VAL A 88 4.69 14.33 -21.40
N ALA A 89 3.45 14.65 -21.03
CA ALA A 89 3.10 15.08 -19.71
C ALA A 89 2.16 14.07 -19.06
N SER A 90 2.41 13.75 -17.82
CA SER A 90 1.55 12.91 -16.99
C SER A 90 1.44 13.50 -15.60
N TYR A 91 0.31 13.31 -14.94
CA TYR A 91 0.17 13.67 -13.54
C TYR A 91 0.29 12.43 -12.68
N ILE A 92 0.96 12.55 -11.55
CA ILE A 92 1.16 11.47 -10.60
C ILE A 92 0.91 11.94 -9.18
N PHE A 93 0.60 10.98 -8.29
CA PHE A 93 0.80 11.15 -6.85
C PHE A 93 2.14 10.54 -6.44
N ALA A 94 2.92 11.26 -5.63
CA ALA A 94 4.19 10.79 -5.11
C ALA A 94 4.21 10.89 -3.56
N PRO A 95 4.42 9.77 -2.83
CA PRO A 95 4.61 8.41 -3.31
C PRO A 95 3.35 7.82 -3.95
N GLY A 96 3.52 6.99 -5.00
CA GLY A 96 2.42 6.31 -5.70
C GLY A 96 2.03 4.97 -5.08
N PHE A 97 2.82 4.47 -4.11
CA PHE A 97 2.58 3.20 -3.45
C PHE A 97 3.02 3.24 -1.99
N VAL A 98 2.17 2.73 -1.10
CA VAL A 98 2.43 2.58 0.34
C VAL A 98 1.84 1.26 0.81
N ALA A 99 2.56 0.50 1.63
CA ALA A 99 2.02 -0.68 2.32
C ALA A 99 1.71 -0.33 3.78
N VAL A 100 0.54 -0.78 4.25
CA VAL A 100 0.08 -0.63 5.64
C VAL A 100 -0.52 -1.94 6.13
N ARG A 101 -0.66 -2.12 7.44
CA ARG A 101 -1.28 -3.32 7.99
C ARG A 101 -2.78 -3.13 8.21
N GLN A 102 -3.51 -4.25 8.15
CA GLN A 102 -4.94 -4.24 8.42
C GLN A 102 -5.24 -3.67 9.82
N GLY A 103 -6.21 -2.78 9.88
CA GLY A 103 -6.62 -2.06 11.08
C GLY A 103 -5.90 -0.73 11.31
N ASP A 104 -4.82 -0.45 10.57
CA ASP A 104 -4.13 0.83 10.70
C ASP A 104 -4.98 2.00 10.19
N THR A 105 -4.72 3.17 10.75
CA THR A 105 -5.29 4.43 10.26
C THR A 105 -4.29 5.11 9.34
N VAL A 106 -4.73 5.50 8.15
CA VAL A 106 -3.95 6.27 7.19
C VAL A 106 -4.42 7.72 7.20
N LYS A 107 -3.52 8.64 7.52
CA LYS A 107 -3.73 10.09 7.41
C LYS A 107 -2.84 10.62 6.29
N LEU A 108 -3.46 11.08 5.21
CA LEU A 108 -2.78 11.66 4.07
C LEU A 108 -2.81 13.19 4.18
N THR A 109 -1.67 13.79 3.94
CA THR A 109 -1.54 15.23 3.68
C THR A 109 -1.01 15.36 2.26
N VAL A 110 -1.84 15.88 1.35
CA VAL A 110 -1.54 15.93 -0.09
C VAL A 110 -1.44 17.38 -0.54
N PHE A 111 -0.26 17.78 -1.00
CA PHE A 111 -0.03 19.09 -1.62
C PHE A 111 -0.10 18.98 -3.14
N LEU A 112 -0.97 19.77 -3.78
CA LEU A 112 -1.12 19.84 -5.24
C LEU A 112 -0.18 20.91 -5.79
N VAL A 113 0.87 20.46 -6.50
CA VAL A 113 1.91 21.37 -7.04
C VAL A 113 1.38 22.13 -8.26
N ASN A 114 0.74 21.41 -9.18
CA ASN A 114 0.25 21.95 -10.44
C ASN A 114 -0.98 21.18 -10.96
N GLY A 115 -1.49 21.58 -12.13
CA GLY A 115 -2.83 21.20 -12.60
C GLY A 115 -3.88 22.15 -12.05
N ASP A 116 -4.94 22.45 -12.81
CA ASP A 116 -5.91 23.45 -12.39
C ASP A 116 -6.88 22.91 -11.33
N GLU A 117 -7.61 21.86 -11.64
CA GLU A 117 -8.55 21.19 -10.75
C GLU A 117 -8.40 19.67 -10.88
N HIS A 118 -8.40 18.99 -9.76
CA HIS A 118 -8.34 17.53 -9.67
C HIS A 118 -9.61 17.02 -8.98
N GLU A 119 -10.41 16.21 -9.66
CA GLU A 119 -11.50 15.49 -9.02
C GLU A 119 -10.98 14.16 -8.48
N VAL A 120 -10.91 14.03 -7.16
CA VAL A 120 -10.28 12.91 -6.47
C VAL A 120 -11.22 12.16 -5.56
N TRP A 121 -10.96 10.87 -5.39
CA TRP A 121 -11.64 10.01 -4.40
C TRP A 121 -10.75 8.85 -4.01
N ILE A 122 -11.13 8.17 -2.93
CA ILE A 122 -10.51 6.90 -2.51
C ILE A 122 -11.52 5.78 -2.74
N THR A 123 -11.07 4.65 -3.31
CA THR A 123 -11.82 3.39 -3.37
C THR A 123 -11.16 2.35 -2.49
N GLY A 124 -11.98 1.54 -1.82
CA GLY A 124 -11.52 0.34 -1.09
C GLY A 124 -11.32 -0.87 -2.01
N PRO A 125 -10.84 -1.98 -1.45
CA PRO A 125 -10.59 -3.23 -2.20
C PRO A 125 -11.84 -3.83 -2.86
N ASP A 126 -13.02 -3.50 -2.36
CA ASP A 126 -14.31 -3.91 -2.91
C ASP A 126 -14.83 -2.97 -4.02
N GLY A 127 -14.01 -2.01 -4.45
CA GLY A 127 -14.36 -1.03 -5.49
C GLY A 127 -15.29 0.10 -5.02
N ARG A 128 -15.74 0.08 -3.76
CA ARG A 128 -16.59 1.15 -3.22
C ARG A 128 -15.75 2.36 -2.85
N ARG A 129 -16.31 3.54 -3.10
CA ARG A 129 -15.69 4.79 -2.65
C ARG A 129 -15.83 4.96 -1.14
N LEU A 130 -14.77 5.49 -0.54
CA LEU A 130 -14.76 5.95 0.83
C LEU A 130 -15.06 7.45 0.86
N GLY A 131 -16.34 7.78 1.00
CA GLY A 131 -16.82 9.16 0.95
C GLY A 131 -17.08 9.70 -0.47
N ASP A 132 -17.29 11.00 -0.53
CA ASP A 132 -17.61 11.69 -1.77
C ASP A 132 -16.34 12.04 -2.58
N LYS A 133 -16.55 12.33 -3.86
CA LYS A 133 -15.51 12.94 -4.67
C LYS A 133 -15.25 14.37 -4.20
N ALA A 134 -14.00 14.76 -4.19
CA ALA A 134 -13.57 16.09 -3.80
C ALA A 134 -12.83 16.79 -4.94
N LYS A 135 -12.98 18.11 -5.00
CA LYS A 135 -12.24 18.96 -5.93
C LYS A 135 -11.02 19.54 -5.23
N TRP A 136 -9.85 19.24 -5.76
CA TRP A 136 -8.56 19.70 -5.26
C TRP A 136 -7.89 20.60 -6.29
N ASN A 137 -7.42 21.75 -5.83
CA ASN A 137 -6.82 22.78 -6.69
C ASN A 137 -5.31 22.88 -6.43
N ARG A 138 -4.56 23.24 -7.45
CA ARG A 138 -3.11 23.49 -7.31
C ARG A 138 -2.80 24.54 -6.24
N GLY A 139 -1.62 24.43 -5.64
CA GLY A 139 -1.14 25.32 -4.60
C GLY A 139 -1.87 25.16 -3.26
N ARG A 140 -2.63 24.10 -3.09
CA ARG A 140 -3.38 23.78 -1.88
C ARG A 140 -2.96 22.45 -1.28
N GLU A 141 -3.07 22.37 0.04
CA GLU A 141 -2.90 21.15 0.81
C GLU A 141 -4.25 20.62 1.24
N TYR A 142 -4.42 19.32 1.12
CA TYR A 142 -5.65 18.61 1.50
C TYR A 142 -5.32 17.45 2.44
N GLN A 143 -6.22 17.21 3.39
CA GLN A 143 -6.09 16.11 4.33
C GLN A 143 -7.23 15.11 4.14
N VAL A 144 -6.86 13.84 4.09
CA VAL A 144 -7.78 12.71 3.98
C VAL A 144 -7.38 11.65 5.00
N SER A 145 -8.35 11.02 5.64
CA SER A 145 -8.09 9.93 6.57
C SER A 145 -9.04 8.77 6.33
N PHE A 146 -8.51 7.55 6.42
CA PHE A 146 -9.32 6.32 6.40
C PHE A 146 -8.70 5.23 7.25
N VAL A 147 -9.51 4.26 7.65
CA VAL A 147 -9.06 3.04 8.32
C VAL A 147 -8.86 1.95 7.27
N ALA A 148 -7.70 1.32 7.28
CA ALA A 148 -7.34 0.21 6.41
C ALA A 148 -7.96 -1.11 6.92
N ASP A 149 -9.30 -1.19 6.95
CA ASP A 149 -10.04 -2.27 7.60
C ASP A 149 -10.10 -3.57 6.78
N LYS A 150 -9.92 -3.50 5.45
CA LYS A 150 -9.98 -4.64 4.53
C LYS A 150 -8.63 -4.89 3.87
N LEU A 151 -8.28 -6.17 3.70
CA LEU A 151 -7.10 -6.57 2.94
C LEU A 151 -7.25 -6.21 1.46
N GLY A 152 -6.14 -5.82 0.84
CA GLY A 152 -6.08 -5.48 -0.58
C GLY A 152 -5.84 -3.99 -0.84
N PRO A 153 -5.96 -3.55 -2.10
CA PRO A 153 -5.62 -2.20 -2.51
C PRO A 153 -6.72 -1.19 -2.20
N TYR A 154 -6.36 -0.12 -1.51
CA TYR A 154 -7.10 1.14 -1.51
C TYR A 154 -6.44 2.06 -2.52
N GLN A 155 -7.23 2.79 -3.31
CA GLN A 155 -6.70 3.66 -4.36
C GLN A 155 -7.20 5.09 -4.23
N LEU A 156 -6.26 6.03 -4.11
CA LEU A 156 -6.51 7.44 -4.34
C LEU A 156 -6.42 7.68 -5.86
N THR A 157 -7.45 8.17 -6.48
CA THR A 157 -7.55 8.35 -7.93
C THR A 157 -7.98 9.78 -8.25
N CYS A 158 -7.37 10.35 -9.29
CA CYS A 158 -7.82 11.58 -9.92
C CYS A 158 -8.47 11.28 -11.27
N SER A 159 -9.75 11.62 -11.47
CA SER A 159 -10.46 11.34 -12.73
C SER A 159 -9.95 12.20 -13.88
N SER A 160 -9.57 13.44 -13.58
CA SER A 160 -9.11 14.38 -14.60
C SER A 160 -7.81 13.94 -15.29
N HIS A 161 -7.01 13.11 -14.60
CA HIS A 161 -5.69 12.66 -15.05
C HIS A 161 -5.49 11.14 -14.90
N ALA A 162 -6.60 10.38 -14.94
CA ALA A 162 -6.55 8.92 -14.91
C ALA A 162 -5.96 8.37 -16.23
N PRO A 163 -5.33 7.19 -16.19
CA PRO A 163 -5.07 6.35 -15.02
C PRO A 163 -3.78 6.69 -14.28
N SER A 164 -2.94 7.57 -14.81
CA SER A 164 -1.58 7.81 -14.30
C SER A 164 -1.58 8.50 -12.92
N MET A 165 -2.54 9.39 -12.66
CA MET A 165 -2.64 10.07 -11.36
C MET A 165 -3.44 9.21 -10.38
N ALA A 166 -2.79 8.16 -9.90
CA ALA A 166 -3.31 7.27 -8.87
C ALA A 166 -2.22 6.92 -7.86
N ALA A 167 -2.62 6.63 -6.62
CA ALA A 167 -1.76 6.07 -5.60
C ALA A 167 -2.44 4.87 -4.93
N THR A 168 -1.66 3.82 -4.67
CA THR A 168 -2.13 2.57 -4.06
C THR A 168 -1.64 2.45 -2.63
N PHE A 169 -2.56 2.21 -1.71
CA PHE A 169 -2.29 1.82 -0.32
C PHE A 169 -2.62 0.34 -0.20
N LEU A 170 -1.60 -0.51 -0.23
CA LEU A 170 -1.78 -1.96 -0.10
C LEU A 170 -1.91 -2.34 1.36
N VAL A 171 -3.07 -2.86 1.73
CA VAL A 171 -3.33 -3.38 3.07
C VAL A 171 -2.94 -4.85 3.12
N VAL A 172 -1.97 -5.17 3.96
CA VAL A 172 -1.48 -6.52 4.21
C VAL A 172 -1.93 -7.04 5.58
N PRO A 173 -1.94 -8.35 5.82
CA PRO A 173 -2.26 -8.93 7.12
C PRO A 173 -1.37 -8.36 8.24
N ARG A 174 -1.97 -8.27 9.43
CA ARG A 174 -1.27 -7.92 10.66
C ARG A 174 -0.65 -9.17 11.30
#